data_fde7652b2f2a2b71c67230315bc49562
#
_entry.id   fde7652b2f2a2b71c67230315bc49562
#
_cell.length_a   1.000
_cell.length_b   1.000
_cell.length_c   1.000
_cell.angle_alpha   90.00
_cell.angle_beta   90.00
_cell.angle_gamma   90.00
#
_symmetry.space_group_name_H-M   'P 1'
#
loop_
_entity.id
_entity.type
_entity.pdbx_description
1 polymer ?
#
loop_
_entity_poly.entity_id
_entity_poly.type
_entity_poly.pdbx_seq_one_letter_code
_entity_poly.pdbx_strand_id
1 'polypeptide(L)'
;MPQTTISINNFADLLGVSRATVDKWINNGKYKSHSGTDGKTYFFLQEVESIPEVHNMIHSRWKEELNVVPAFEFTSAELFAGGGGLALGMEKAGFRHLLLNEFNHSACNTLRHNRPEWNVVEGDIHDIDFTPFRGEIDFLSGGFPCQAFSYAGKRLGFEETRGTLFFELARAVKEIQPKVFLGENVRGLLEHDEGRTLQTIKNVISELGYTLVEPKILRALQYNVPQKRERLILIAIRNDIAPFVSFKWPDVCTQVRTLRDAFFAGDLFSTDVPESEGQSYPESKKKVMSLVPEGGDWRNLPEDVAREYMKGSYNLGGGKTGMARRLSMEEPSLTLTCAPAQKQTERCHPYETRPLTIREYARIQTFPDDWHFCGNLSAQYKQIGNAVPVNLAWAIGRSLVRLFNDMAALGLITPHNQNAEMRHYTNLTGIFEGMLCEPELKDLNPSNKKINSQRQDSISKKID
;
A
#
# COMPACT_ATOMS: atom_id res chain seq x y z
N MET A 1 -10.43 25.36 0.12
CA MET A 1 -9.76 26.28 -0.82
C MET A 1 -8.49 25.61 -1.31
N PRO A 2 -8.02 25.86 -2.53
CA PRO A 2 -6.73 25.32 -2.95
C PRO A 2 -5.63 25.82 -2.00
N GLN A 3 -4.66 24.99 -1.73
CA GLN A 3 -3.49 25.34 -0.92
C GLN A 3 -2.73 26.45 -1.63
N THR A 4 -2.48 27.57 -0.95
CA THR A 4 -1.74 28.72 -1.52
C THR A 4 -0.30 28.76 -1.03
N THR A 5 -0.01 28.07 0.05
CA THR A 5 1.31 28.00 0.67
C THR A 5 1.70 26.56 0.97
N ILE A 6 2.99 26.27 1.02
CA ILE A 6 3.54 24.97 1.42
C ILE A 6 4.66 25.17 2.41
N SER A 7 4.66 24.43 3.53
CA SER A 7 5.76 24.43 4.48
C SER A 7 7.04 23.92 3.84
N ILE A 8 8.21 24.37 4.31
CA ILE A 8 9.49 23.91 3.76
C ILE A 8 9.65 22.39 3.88
N ASN A 9 9.15 21.77 4.95
CA ASN A 9 9.20 20.32 5.12
C ASN A 9 8.34 19.60 4.07
N ASN A 10 7.08 20.01 3.91
CA ASN A 10 6.18 19.42 2.91
C ASN A 10 6.66 19.69 1.48
N PHE A 11 7.32 20.84 1.23
CA PHE A 11 7.95 21.12 -0.05
C PHE A 11 9.14 20.18 -0.32
N ALA A 12 10.01 19.96 0.66
CA ALA A 12 11.08 18.98 0.56
C ALA A 12 10.54 17.57 0.27
N ASP A 13 9.47 17.19 0.98
CA ASP A 13 8.80 15.91 0.79
C ASP A 13 8.15 15.78 -0.60
N LEU A 14 7.49 16.84 -1.07
CA LEU A 14 6.88 16.88 -2.41
C LEU A 14 7.94 16.65 -3.50
N LEU A 15 9.14 17.22 -3.33
CA LEU A 15 10.25 17.06 -4.28
C LEU A 15 11.08 15.79 -4.04
N GLY A 16 10.90 15.11 -2.90
CA GLY A 16 11.70 13.94 -2.51
C GLY A 16 13.16 14.27 -2.20
N VAL A 17 13.41 15.49 -1.70
CA VAL A 17 14.74 15.96 -1.28
C VAL A 17 14.80 16.12 0.24
N SER A 18 16.01 16.25 0.78
CA SER A 18 16.18 16.54 2.21
C SER A 18 15.80 17.99 2.54
N ARG A 19 15.34 18.25 3.77
CA ARG A 19 15.14 19.59 4.28
C ARG A 19 16.42 20.45 4.14
N ALA A 20 17.58 19.89 4.45
CA ALA A 20 18.87 20.57 4.31
C ALA A 20 19.16 21.01 2.85
N THR A 21 18.68 20.26 1.86
CA THR A 21 18.79 20.65 0.45
C THR A 21 17.98 21.91 0.17
N VAL A 22 16.76 21.98 0.69
CA VAL A 22 15.88 23.15 0.53
C VAL A 22 16.46 24.36 1.26
N ASP A 23 16.95 24.18 2.49
CA ASP A 23 17.62 25.25 3.25
C ASP A 23 18.83 25.80 2.48
N LYS A 24 19.62 24.93 1.83
CA LYS A 24 20.72 25.36 0.94
C LYS A 24 20.22 26.18 -0.25
N TRP A 25 19.11 25.82 -0.84
CA TRP A 25 18.52 26.58 -1.96
C TRP A 25 18.03 27.96 -1.52
N ILE A 26 17.44 28.08 -0.33
CA ILE A 26 17.04 29.36 0.26
C ILE A 26 18.29 30.24 0.54
N ASN A 27 19.30 29.67 1.20
CA ASN A 27 20.52 30.40 1.55
C ASN A 27 21.31 30.88 0.32
N ASN A 28 21.23 30.14 -0.79
CA ASN A 28 21.86 30.52 -2.06
C ASN A 28 20.98 31.46 -2.92
N GLY A 29 19.82 31.89 -2.40
CA GLY A 29 18.89 32.79 -3.12
C GLY A 29 18.17 32.17 -4.29
N LYS A 30 18.17 30.81 -4.41
CA LYS A 30 17.47 30.12 -5.49
C LYS A 30 15.95 30.24 -5.36
N TYR A 31 15.44 30.16 -4.14
CA TYR A 31 14.01 30.35 -3.82
C TYR A 31 13.86 31.25 -2.61
N LYS A 32 12.86 32.14 -2.66
CA LYS A 32 12.52 33.04 -1.57
C LYS A 32 11.52 32.35 -0.64
N SER A 33 11.84 32.30 0.65
CA SER A 33 10.94 31.80 1.67
C SER A 33 10.33 32.94 2.48
N HIS A 34 9.20 32.66 3.12
CA HIS A 34 8.46 33.57 3.98
C HIS A 34 8.31 32.96 5.37
N SER A 35 8.28 33.82 6.40
CA SER A 35 8.05 33.40 7.79
C SER A 35 6.63 33.76 8.22
N GLY A 36 5.92 32.80 8.77
CA GLY A 36 4.61 33.02 9.39
C GLY A 36 4.72 33.65 10.78
N THR A 37 3.61 34.11 11.31
CA THR A 37 3.50 34.61 12.69
C THR A 37 3.73 33.53 13.74
N ASP A 38 3.60 32.25 13.35
CA ASP A 38 3.91 31.07 14.14
C ASP A 38 5.38 30.65 14.11
N GLY A 39 6.23 31.44 13.45
CA GLY A 39 7.66 31.17 13.26
C GLY A 39 7.98 30.07 12.23
N LYS A 40 6.96 29.48 11.59
CA LYS A 40 7.17 28.48 10.53
C LYS A 40 7.54 29.16 9.22
N THR A 41 8.40 28.52 8.46
CA THR A 41 8.84 29.00 7.13
C THR A 41 8.08 28.25 6.03
N TYR A 42 7.64 28.97 5.00
CA TYR A 42 6.85 28.44 3.89
C TYR A 42 7.21 29.11 2.56
N PHE A 43 6.75 28.54 1.47
CA PHE A 43 6.72 29.14 0.14
C PHE A 43 5.28 29.44 -0.27
N PHE A 44 5.07 30.56 -1.00
CA PHE A 44 3.88 30.70 -1.82
C PHE A 44 4.02 29.81 -3.05
N LEU A 45 3.03 28.97 -3.34
CA LEU A 45 3.10 28.00 -4.45
C LEU A 45 3.35 28.68 -5.80
N GLN A 46 2.79 29.86 -6.01
CA GLN A 46 2.98 30.65 -7.24
C GLN A 46 4.44 31.09 -7.44
N GLU A 47 5.19 31.37 -6.36
CA GLU A 47 6.61 31.80 -6.45
C GLU A 47 7.55 30.64 -6.82
N VAL A 48 7.11 29.40 -6.65
CA VAL A 48 7.87 28.18 -6.94
C VAL A 48 7.20 27.31 -8.02
N GLU A 49 6.25 27.87 -8.77
CA GLU A 49 5.48 27.17 -9.80
C GLU A 49 6.33 26.65 -10.96
N SER A 50 7.50 27.25 -11.21
CA SER A 50 8.45 26.76 -12.22
C SER A 50 8.95 25.33 -11.97
N ILE A 51 8.71 24.79 -10.77
CA ILE A 51 9.04 23.42 -10.41
C ILE A 51 7.92 22.50 -10.90
N PRO A 52 8.24 21.44 -11.69
CA PRO A 52 7.22 20.57 -12.29
C PRO A 52 6.22 19.96 -11.30
N GLU A 53 6.69 19.53 -10.11
CA GLU A 53 5.82 18.96 -9.08
C GLU A 53 4.83 20.00 -8.53
N VAL A 54 5.25 21.24 -8.37
CA VAL A 54 4.39 22.35 -7.92
C VAL A 54 3.43 22.76 -9.03
N HIS A 55 3.92 22.90 -10.26
CA HIS A 55 3.10 23.19 -11.42
C HIS A 55 1.97 22.17 -11.57
N ASN A 56 2.31 20.88 -11.53
CA ASN A 56 1.33 19.80 -11.61
C ASN A 56 0.30 19.85 -10.47
N MET A 57 0.68 20.32 -9.28
CA MET A 57 -0.23 20.45 -8.14
C MET A 57 -1.19 21.66 -8.31
N ILE A 58 -0.69 22.79 -8.80
CA ILE A 58 -1.50 24.02 -9.05
C ILE A 58 -2.51 23.79 -10.17
N HIS A 59 -2.08 23.19 -11.28
CA HIS A 59 -2.89 22.96 -12.49
C HIS A 59 -3.57 21.58 -12.54
N SER A 60 -3.63 20.92 -11.41
CA SER A 60 -4.21 19.59 -11.30
C SER A 60 -5.72 19.58 -11.59
N ARG A 61 -6.15 18.61 -12.38
CA ARG A 61 -7.56 18.28 -12.60
C ARG A 61 -8.07 17.21 -11.64
N TRP A 62 -7.43 17.06 -10.49
CA TRP A 62 -7.80 16.07 -9.48
C TRP A 62 -9.30 16.05 -9.17
N LYS A 63 -9.95 17.23 -9.08
CA LYS A 63 -11.38 17.34 -8.81
C LYS A 63 -12.24 16.78 -9.94
N GLU A 64 -11.81 16.96 -11.18
CA GLU A 64 -12.49 16.41 -12.36
C GLU A 64 -12.36 14.90 -12.39
N GLU A 65 -11.19 14.37 -12.01
CA GLU A 65 -10.96 12.94 -11.92
C GLU A 65 -11.83 12.22 -10.88
N LEU A 66 -12.27 12.91 -9.83
CA LEU A 66 -13.20 12.35 -8.85
C LEU A 66 -14.57 11.97 -9.45
N ASN A 67 -14.93 12.55 -10.60
CA ASN A 67 -16.18 12.31 -11.30
C ASN A 67 -16.09 11.23 -12.39
N VAL A 68 -14.92 10.61 -12.58
CA VAL A 68 -14.75 9.52 -13.54
C VAL A 68 -15.55 8.31 -13.06
N VAL A 69 -16.50 7.86 -13.89
CA VAL A 69 -17.31 6.67 -13.66
C VAL A 69 -17.16 5.70 -14.84
N PRO A 70 -17.22 4.38 -14.63
CA PRO A 70 -17.14 3.41 -15.72
C PRO A 70 -18.36 3.51 -16.64
N ALA A 71 -18.14 3.37 -17.96
CA ALA A 71 -19.20 3.36 -18.96
C ALA A 71 -20.15 2.16 -18.79
N PHE A 72 -19.62 1.04 -18.33
CA PHE A 72 -20.33 -0.16 -17.88
C PHE A 72 -19.43 -0.90 -16.87
N GLU A 73 -19.92 -2.00 -16.31
CA GLU A 73 -19.16 -2.78 -15.33
C GLU A 73 -17.91 -3.39 -15.97
N PHE A 74 -16.71 -3.03 -15.46
CA PHE A 74 -15.43 -3.63 -15.81
C PHE A 74 -15.05 -4.67 -14.75
N THR A 75 -14.63 -5.84 -15.22
CA THR A 75 -14.25 -6.95 -14.35
C THR A 75 -12.76 -6.97 -14.06
N SER A 76 -12.39 -7.40 -12.87
CA SER A 76 -10.97 -7.45 -12.47
C SER A 76 -10.61 -8.70 -11.68
N ALA A 77 -9.32 -9.01 -11.69
CA ALA A 77 -8.71 -9.93 -10.74
C ALA A 77 -7.48 -9.29 -10.09
N GLU A 78 -7.18 -9.71 -8.87
CA GLU A 78 -5.97 -9.31 -8.17
C GLU A 78 -5.24 -10.51 -7.59
N LEU A 79 -3.93 -10.58 -7.83
CA LEU A 79 -3.04 -11.59 -7.30
C LEU A 79 -2.18 -10.98 -6.19
N PHE A 80 -1.88 -11.77 -5.16
CA PHE A 80 -1.14 -11.30 -3.98
C PHE A 80 -1.87 -10.15 -3.27
N ALA A 81 -3.20 -10.30 -3.09
CA ALA A 81 -4.10 -9.23 -2.68
C ALA A 81 -3.80 -8.64 -1.27
N GLY A 82 -3.08 -9.39 -0.41
CA GLY A 82 -2.72 -8.93 0.93
C GLY A 82 -3.94 -8.51 1.75
N GLY A 83 -3.83 -7.38 2.45
CA GLY A 83 -4.94 -6.80 3.23
C GLY A 83 -5.98 -6.02 2.41
N GLY A 84 -5.92 -6.07 1.05
CA GLY A 84 -6.94 -5.52 0.16
C GLY A 84 -6.78 -4.04 -0.20
N GLY A 85 -5.61 -3.44 0.01
CA GLY A 85 -5.45 -2.00 -0.26
C GLY A 85 -5.60 -1.64 -1.75
N LEU A 86 -5.03 -2.45 -2.64
CA LEU A 86 -5.15 -2.26 -4.08
C LEU A 86 -6.57 -2.62 -4.54
N ALA A 87 -7.09 -3.78 -4.11
CA ALA A 87 -8.44 -4.22 -4.42
C ALA A 87 -9.52 -3.18 -4.04
N LEU A 88 -9.46 -2.68 -2.80
CA LEU A 88 -10.40 -1.65 -2.33
C LEU A 88 -10.33 -0.35 -3.14
N GLY A 89 -9.12 0.05 -3.55
CA GLY A 89 -8.95 1.21 -4.42
C GLY A 89 -9.52 1.00 -5.82
N MET A 90 -9.39 -0.19 -6.39
CA MET A 90 -9.97 -0.56 -7.68
C MET A 90 -11.50 -0.69 -7.60
N GLU A 91 -12.04 -1.33 -6.55
CA GLU A 91 -13.49 -1.35 -6.28
C GLU A 91 -14.05 0.08 -6.20
N LYS A 92 -13.39 0.96 -5.44
CA LYS A 92 -13.77 2.37 -5.32
C LYS A 92 -13.75 3.12 -6.67
N ALA A 93 -12.93 2.71 -7.61
CA ALA A 93 -12.89 3.24 -8.96
C ALA A 93 -14.00 2.67 -9.87
N GLY A 94 -14.67 1.59 -9.46
CA GLY A 94 -15.79 0.97 -10.16
C GLY A 94 -15.47 -0.36 -10.84
N PHE A 95 -14.35 -1.03 -10.51
CA PHE A 95 -14.08 -2.39 -10.95
C PHE A 95 -14.81 -3.40 -10.06
N ARG A 96 -15.35 -4.47 -10.66
CA ARG A 96 -15.87 -5.63 -9.96
C ARG A 96 -14.86 -6.77 -9.96
N HIS A 97 -14.47 -7.21 -8.77
CA HIS A 97 -13.53 -8.31 -8.62
C HIS A 97 -14.23 -9.67 -8.87
N LEU A 98 -13.67 -10.45 -9.81
CA LEU A 98 -14.08 -11.85 -10.05
C LEU A 98 -13.18 -12.85 -9.32
N LEU A 99 -11.95 -12.44 -8.98
CA LEU A 99 -10.97 -13.27 -8.32
C LEU A 99 -10.00 -12.40 -7.52
N LEU A 100 -9.77 -12.75 -6.26
CA LEU A 100 -8.63 -12.29 -5.48
C LEU A 100 -7.86 -13.51 -4.98
N ASN A 101 -6.56 -13.59 -5.27
CA ASN A 101 -5.72 -14.65 -4.72
C ASN A 101 -4.81 -14.09 -3.63
N GLU A 102 -4.74 -14.80 -2.53
CA GLU A 102 -3.83 -14.52 -1.42
C GLU A 102 -3.43 -15.82 -0.71
N PHE A 103 -2.16 -15.92 -0.29
CA PHE A 103 -1.64 -17.10 0.39
C PHE A 103 -1.84 -17.03 1.93
N ASN A 104 -1.84 -15.82 2.49
CA ASN A 104 -1.87 -15.63 3.93
C ASN A 104 -3.29 -15.73 4.49
N HIS A 105 -3.52 -16.72 5.35
CA HIS A 105 -4.83 -16.99 5.97
C HIS A 105 -5.47 -15.76 6.63
N SER A 106 -4.70 -15.00 7.44
CA SER A 106 -5.24 -13.80 8.10
C SER A 106 -5.65 -12.71 7.10
N ALA A 107 -4.91 -12.57 6.00
CA ALA A 107 -5.24 -11.62 4.95
C ALA A 107 -6.48 -12.07 4.16
N CYS A 108 -6.60 -13.36 3.85
CA CYS A 108 -7.83 -13.92 3.24
C CYS A 108 -9.06 -13.67 4.12
N ASN A 109 -8.93 -13.88 5.43
CA ASN A 109 -10.01 -13.60 6.37
C ASN A 109 -10.36 -12.11 6.43
N THR A 110 -9.38 -11.21 6.34
CA THR A 110 -9.60 -9.77 6.21
C THR A 110 -10.44 -9.45 4.98
N LEU A 111 -10.09 -9.99 3.82
CA LEU A 111 -10.83 -9.75 2.57
C LEU A 111 -12.27 -10.26 2.66
N ARG A 112 -12.47 -11.51 3.08
CA ARG A 112 -13.80 -12.15 3.22
C ARG A 112 -14.67 -11.46 4.26
N HIS A 113 -14.08 -10.99 5.37
CA HIS A 113 -14.83 -10.29 6.41
C HIS A 113 -15.39 -8.96 5.91
N ASN A 114 -14.59 -8.18 5.19
CA ASN A 114 -14.98 -6.85 4.73
C ASN A 114 -15.82 -6.90 3.44
N ARG A 115 -15.66 -7.93 2.62
CA ARG A 115 -16.34 -8.11 1.34
C ARG A 115 -16.70 -9.59 1.16
N PRO A 116 -17.78 -10.06 1.79
CA PRO A 116 -18.22 -11.45 1.67
C PRO A 116 -18.54 -11.89 0.23
N GLU A 117 -18.86 -10.90 -0.63
CA GLU A 117 -19.15 -11.11 -2.05
C GLU A 117 -17.90 -11.29 -2.93
N TRP A 118 -16.71 -10.96 -2.42
CA TRP A 118 -15.47 -11.16 -3.17
C TRP A 118 -15.10 -12.65 -3.21
N ASN A 119 -14.78 -13.14 -4.39
CA ASN A 119 -14.26 -14.50 -4.57
C ASN A 119 -12.78 -14.56 -4.17
N VAL A 120 -12.51 -14.83 -2.90
CA VAL A 120 -11.16 -14.89 -2.33
C VAL A 120 -10.65 -16.34 -2.36
N VAL A 121 -9.74 -16.62 -3.28
CA VAL A 121 -9.04 -17.90 -3.41
C VAL A 121 -7.79 -17.89 -2.54
N GLU A 122 -7.87 -18.61 -1.42
CA GLU A 122 -6.76 -18.79 -0.50
C GLU A 122 -5.88 -19.95 -0.94
N GLY A 123 -4.60 -19.71 -1.16
CA GLY A 123 -3.64 -20.75 -1.53
C GLY A 123 -2.46 -20.26 -2.32
N ASP A 124 -1.56 -21.19 -2.62
CA ASP A 124 -0.40 -20.90 -3.46
C ASP A 124 -0.86 -20.62 -4.88
N ILE A 125 -0.37 -19.53 -5.45
CA ILE A 125 -0.68 -19.13 -6.81
C ILE A 125 -0.28 -20.20 -7.85
N HIS A 126 0.73 -21.02 -7.56
CA HIS A 126 1.17 -22.10 -8.44
C HIS A 126 0.09 -23.18 -8.66
N ASP A 127 -0.84 -23.33 -7.71
CA ASP A 127 -1.90 -24.34 -7.75
C ASP A 127 -3.18 -23.83 -8.43
N ILE A 128 -3.23 -22.57 -8.88
CA ILE A 128 -4.42 -21.95 -9.45
C ILE A 128 -4.43 -22.11 -10.98
N ASP A 129 -5.51 -22.67 -11.52
CA ASP A 129 -5.81 -22.64 -12.94
C ASP A 129 -6.59 -21.37 -13.29
N PHE A 130 -6.00 -20.50 -14.10
CA PHE A 130 -6.62 -19.24 -14.52
C PHE A 130 -7.39 -19.37 -15.85
N THR A 131 -7.31 -20.52 -16.53
CA THR A 131 -7.94 -20.71 -17.84
C THR A 131 -9.46 -20.50 -17.85
N PRO A 132 -10.22 -20.82 -16.76
CA PRO A 132 -11.65 -20.54 -16.70
C PRO A 132 -12.03 -19.06 -16.75
N PHE A 133 -11.07 -18.16 -16.44
CA PHE A 133 -11.29 -16.72 -16.43
C PHE A 133 -10.92 -16.04 -17.75
N ARG A 134 -10.47 -16.82 -18.75
CA ARG A 134 -10.12 -16.26 -20.07
C ARG A 134 -11.30 -15.56 -20.71
N GLY A 135 -11.09 -14.27 -21.00
CA GLY A 135 -12.12 -13.41 -21.60
C GLY A 135 -13.14 -12.82 -20.62
N GLU A 136 -13.18 -13.31 -19.38
CA GLU A 136 -14.08 -12.82 -18.34
C GLU A 136 -13.50 -11.65 -17.53
N ILE A 137 -12.17 -11.53 -17.49
CA ILE A 137 -11.45 -10.50 -16.73
C ILE A 137 -10.91 -9.46 -17.70
N ASP A 138 -11.33 -8.19 -17.50
CA ASP A 138 -10.85 -7.05 -18.26
C ASP A 138 -9.49 -6.58 -17.78
N PHE A 139 -9.30 -6.53 -16.46
CA PHE A 139 -8.14 -5.98 -15.78
C PHE A 139 -7.54 -6.98 -14.78
N LEU A 140 -6.23 -7.22 -14.86
CA LEU A 140 -5.48 -8.02 -13.88
C LEU A 140 -4.47 -7.16 -13.15
N SER A 141 -4.39 -7.27 -11.83
CA SER A 141 -3.36 -6.62 -11.01
C SER A 141 -2.60 -7.61 -10.14
N GLY A 142 -1.35 -7.24 -9.79
CA GLY A 142 -0.57 -8.02 -8.84
C GLY A 142 0.65 -7.27 -8.28
N GLY A 143 0.75 -7.24 -6.95
CA GLY A 143 1.91 -6.73 -6.21
C GLY A 143 2.91 -7.84 -5.91
N PHE A 144 3.77 -8.20 -6.87
CA PHE A 144 4.71 -9.31 -6.69
C PHE A 144 5.94 -8.89 -5.85
N PRO A 145 6.46 -9.76 -4.94
CA PRO A 145 7.63 -9.44 -4.12
C PRO A 145 8.93 -9.38 -4.94
N CYS A 146 9.80 -8.43 -4.59
CA CYS A 146 11.08 -8.18 -5.28
C CYS A 146 12.15 -9.27 -5.05
N GLN A 147 12.00 -10.10 -4.01
CA GLN A 147 13.09 -10.98 -3.51
C GLN A 147 13.47 -12.15 -4.40
N ALA A 148 12.71 -12.45 -5.44
CA ALA A 148 12.86 -13.68 -6.21
C ALA A 148 13.71 -13.56 -7.50
N PHE A 149 14.20 -12.38 -7.86
CA PHE A 149 14.95 -12.20 -9.11
C PHE A 149 16.45 -12.55 -9.03
N SER A 150 17.00 -12.80 -7.84
CA SER A 150 18.43 -13.07 -7.63
C SER A 150 18.95 -14.35 -8.33
N TYR A 151 18.05 -15.22 -8.78
CA TYR A 151 18.41 -16.44 -9.52
C TYR A 151 18.20 -16.36 -11.05
N ALA A 152 17.52 -15.33 -11.56
CA ALA A 152 17.19 -15.17 -12.98
C ALA A 152 18.33 -14.53 -13.82
N GLY A 153 19.52 -14.35 -13.26
CA GLY A 153 20.65 -13.65 -13.90
C GLY A 153 21.33 -14.34 -15.09
N LYS A 154 20.81 -15.46 -15.58
CA LYS A 154 21.23 -16.08 -16.84
C LYS A 154 20.09 -15.89 -17.84
N ARG A 155 20.40 -15.50 -19.07
CA ARG A 155 19.50 -15.29 -20.24
C ARG A 155 18.56 -16.50 -20.47
N LEU A 156 17.57 -16.68 -19.57
CA LEU A 156 16.62 -17.77 -19.61
C LEU A 156 15.27 -17.18 -20.08
N GLY A 157 14.65 -17.80 -21.07
CA GLY A 157 13.31 -17.44 -21.55
C GLY A 157 12.21 -17.72 -20.52
N PHE A 158 10.97 -17.37 -20.85
CA PHE A 158 9.78 -17.54 -20.00
C PHE A 158 9.64 -18.95 -19.39
N GLU A 159 10.05 -20.00 -20.12
CA GLU A 159 9.90 -21.40 -19.65
C GLU A 159 10.98 -21.85 -18.66
N GLU A 160 12.16 -21.22 -18.65
CA GLU A 160 13.32 -21.66 -17.87
C GLU A 160 13.45 -20.94 -16.51
N THR A 161 12.70 -19.83 -16.29
CA THR A 161 12.75 -19.00 -15.09
C THR A 161 11.57 -19.23 -14.13
N ARG A 162 10.84 -20.35 -14.31
CA ARG A 162 9.75 -20.77 -13.42
C ARG A 162 10.24 -20.84 -11.96
N GLY A 163 9.61 -20.07 -11.08
CA GLY A 163 9.89 -20.06 -9.64
C GLY A 163 9.91 -18.71 -8.98
N THR A 164 9.69 -17.61 -9.71
CA THR A 164 9.47 -16.31 -9.09
C THR A 164 8.02 -15.86 -9.26
N LEU A 165 7.48 -15.19 -8.26
CA LEU A 165 6.06 -14.77 -8.25
C LEU A 165 5.70 -13.79 -9.39
N PHE A 166 6.70 -13.11 -10.00
CA PHE A 166 6.47 -12.37 -11.24
C PHE A 166 6.09 -13.28 -12.41
N PHE A 167 6.71 -14.46 -12.54
CA PHE A 167 6.38 -15.39 -13.63
C PHE A 167 5.00 -16.03 -13.42
N GLU A 168 4.54 -16.13 -12.17
CA GLU A 168 3.16 -16.54 -11.90
C GLU A 168 2.15 -15.46 -12.31
N LEU A 169 2.46 -14.18 -12.08
CA LEU A 169 1.67 -13.08 -12.66
C LEU A 169 1.67 -13.16 -14.21
N ALA A 170 2.84 -13.39 -14.82
CA ALA A 170 2.97 -13.55 -16.26
C ALA A 170 2.19 -14.77 -16.80
N ARG A 171 2.16 -15.90 -16.06
CA ARG A 171 1.33 -17.07 -16.35
C ARG A 171 -0.14 -16.73 -16.32
N ALA A 172 -0.60 -16.04 -15.25
CA ALA A 172 -1.98 -15.60 -15.15
C ALA A 172 -2.37 -14.66 -16.31
N VAL A 173 -1.49 -13.72 -16.71
CA VAL A 173 -1.69 -12.86 -17.90
C VAL A 173 -1.85 -13.72 -19.17
N LYS A 174 -1.01 -14.74 -19.36
CA LYS A 174 -1.06 -15.66 -20.51
C LYS A 174 -2.35 -16.48 -20.55
N GLU A 175 -2.83 -16.93 -19.38
CA GLU A 175 -4.03 -17.77 -19.27
C GLU A 175 -5.32 -16.94 -19.37
N ILE A 176 -5.42 -15.82 -18.66
CA ILE A 176 -6.59 -14.93 -18.59
C ILE A 176 -6.74 -14.10 -19.88
N GLN A 177 -5.62 -13.58 -20.43
CA GLN A 177 -5.61 -12.64 -21.55
C GLN A 177 -6.40 -11.33 -21.25
N PRO A 178 -6.15 -10.65 -20.11
CA PRO A 178 -6.85 -9.42 -19.78
C PRO A 178 -6.57 -8.33 -20.84
N LYS A 179 -7.42 -7.30 -20.94
CA LYS A 179 -7.19 -6.16 -21.84
C LYS A 179 -6.01 -5.31 -21.36
N VAL A 180 -5.90 -5.18 -20.04
CA VAL A 180 -4.82 -4.43 -19.35
C VAL A 180 -4.37 -5.21 -18.13
N PHE A 181 -3.09 -5.19 -17.82
CA PHE A 181 -2.63 -5.61 -16.51
C PHE A 181 -1.72 -4.59 -15.83
N LEU A 182 -1.67 -4.64 -14.51
CA LEU A 182 -0.86 -3.82 -13.63
C LEU A 182 0.09 -4.71 -12.81
N GLY A 183 1.38 -4.38 -12.83
CA GLY A 183 2.36 -4.86 -11.87
C GLY A 183 2.74 -3.76 -10.89
N GLU A 184 2.70 -4.04 -9.59
CA GLU A 184 3.16 -3.11 -8.55
C GLU A 184 4.44 -3.65 -7.90
N ASN A 185 5.39 -2.75 -7.63
CA ASN A 185 6.60 -3.11 -6.89
C ASN A 185 7.19 -1.89 -6.15
N VAL A 186 8.23 -2.13 -5.36
CA VAL A 186 8.99 -1.06 -4.71
C VAL A 186 9.92 -0.36 -5.72
N ARG A 187 10.25 0.92 -5.47
CA ARG A 187 11.18 1.72 -6.29
C ARG A 187 12.49 0.99 -6.58
N GLY A 188 13.03 0.23 -5.61
CA GLY A 188 14.29 -0.46 -5.74
C GLY A 188 14.38 -1.46 -6.91
N LEU A 189 13.24 -1.87 -7.48
CA LEU A 189 13.21 -2.73 -8.67
C LEU A 189 13.87 -2.08 -9.89
N LEU A 190 13.83 -0.74 -10.01
CA LEU A 190 14.46 -0.03 -11.13
C LEU A 190 15.98 -0.21 -11.18
N GLU A 191 16.61 -0.27 -10.01
CA GLU A 191 18.08 -0.37 -9.88
C GLU A 191 18.52 -1.80 -9.56
N HIS A 192 17.56 -2.71 -9.34
CA HIS A 192 17.85 -4.09 -9.00
C HIS A 192 18.64 -4.77 -10.12
N ASP A 193 19.76 -5.41 -9.74
CA ASP A 193 20.65 -6.08 -10.67
C ASP A 193 21.08 -5.18 -11.86
N GLU A 194 21.45 -3.93 -11.54
CA GLU A 194 21.88 -2.91 -12.54
C GLU A 194 20.81 -2.65 -13.63
N GLY A 195 19.52 -2.78 -13.29
CA GLY A 195 18.39 -2.60 -14.22
C GLY A 195 18.05 -3.83 -15.05
N ARG A 196 18.82 -4.93 -14.96
CA ARG A 196 18.57 -6.17 -15.73
C ARG A 196 17.23 -6.80 -15.40
N THR A 197 16.82 -6.73 -14.13
CA THR A 197 15.51 -7.22 -13.69
C THR A 197 14.37 -6.52 -14.41
N LEU A 198 14.38 -5.20 -14.48
CA LEU A 198 13.34 -4.46 -15.20
C LEU A 198 13.37 -4.77 -16.71
N GLN A 199 14.57 -4.93 -17.29
CA GLN A 199 14.67 -5.31 -18.70
C GLN A 199 14.10 -6.71 -18.97
N THR A 200 14.32 -7.67 -18.07
CA THR A 200 13.69 -9.01 -18.16
C THR A 200 12.17 -8.90 -18.11
N ILE A 201 11.63 -8.11 -17.17
CA ILE A 201 10.18 -7.86 -17.07
C ILE A 201 9.64 -7.26 -18.37
N LYS A 202 10.31 -6.24 -18.95
CA LYS A 202 9.93 -5.63 -20.23
C LYS A 202 9.88 -6.65 -21.37
N ASN A 203 10.86 -7.53 -21.45
CA ASN A 203 10.93 -8.57 -22.48
C ASN A 203 9.77 -9.57 -22.33
N VAL A 204 9.51 -10.08 -21.12
CA VAL A 204 8.40 -11.00 -20.85
C VAL A 204 7.05 -10.36 -21.19
N ILE A 205 6.83 -9.10 -20.85
CA ILE A 205 5.60 -8.36 -21.19
C ILE A 205 5.43 -8.32 -22.72
N SER A 206 6.48 -8.04 -23.45
CA SER A 206 6.45 -8.02 -24.93
C SER A 206 6.16 -9.42 -25.52
N GLU A 207 6.79 -10.48 -24.98
CA GLU A 207 6.57 -11.87 -25.40
C GLU A 207 5.13 -12.34 -25.14
N LEU A 208 4.48 -11.82 -24.09
CA LEU A 208 3.07 -12.08 -23.78
C LEU A 208 2.09 -11.38 -24.74
N GLY A 209 2.56 -10.52 -25.63
CA GLY A 209 1.72 -9.77 -26.56
C GLY A 209 1.12 -8.51 -25.99
N TYR A 210 1.86 -7.84 -25.08
CA TYR A 210 1.44 -6.58 -24.46
C TYR A 210 2.44 -5.45 -24.74
N THR A 211 1.93 -4.25 -24.89
CA THR A 211 2.69 -3.00 -24.94
C THR A 211 2.77 -2.38 -23.56
N LEU A 212 3.99 -2.25 -23.03
CA LEU A 212 4.23 -1.62 -21.73
C LEU A 212 4.19 -0.09 -21.89
N VAL A 213 3.33 0.57 -21.11
CA VAL A 213 3.39 2.01 -20.87
C VAL A 213 4.70 2.32 -20.12
N GLU A 214 5.36 3.46 -20.43
CA GLU A 214 6.60 3.80 -19.72
C GLU A 214 6.40 3.73 -18.19
N PRO A 215 7.16 2.86 -17.49
CA PRO A 215 7.00 2.65 -16.06
C PRO A 215 7.16 3.93 -15.25
N LYS A 216 6.34 4.12 -14.22
CA LYS A 216 6.38 5.33 -13.39
C LYS A 216 6.45 5.01 -11.91
N ILE A 217 7.31 5.75 -11.19
CA ILE A 217 7.28 5.79 -9.73
C ILE A 217 6.19 6.78 -9.32
N LEU A 218 5.18 6.30 -8.60
CA LEU A 218 4.16 7.13 -8.00
C LEU A 218 4.49 7.36 -6.52
N ARG A 219 4.43 8.63 -6.10
CA ARG A 219 4.60 9.04 -4.71
C ARG A 219 3.23 9.18 -4.06
N ALA A 220 2.93 8.36 -3.06
CA ALA A 220 1.61 8.30 -2.43
C ALA A 220 1.13 9.68 -1.93
N LEU A 221 2.05 10.50 -1.40
CA LEU A 221 1.71 11.85 -0.92
C LEU A 221 1.11 12.78 -2.00
N GLN A 222 1.30 12.47 -3.29
CA GLN A 222 0.70 13.19 -4.41
C GLN A 222 -0.73 12.73 -4.72
N TYR A 223 -1.24 11.69 -4.05
CA TYR A 223 -2.53 11.05 -4.31
C TYR A 223 -3.42 11.00 -3.06
N ASN A 224 -3.43 12.09 -2.31
CA ASN A 224 -4.27 12.25 -1.11
C ASN A 224 -3.98 11.19 -0.01
N VAL A 225 -2.69 10.82 0.13
CA VAL A 225 -2.19 9.86 1.13
C VAL A 225 -1.19 10.56 2.05
N PRO A 226 -1.38 10.53 3.38
CA PRO A 226 -0.50 11.19 4.35
C PRO A 226 0.79 10.37 4.62
N GLN A 227 1.49 9.94 3.53
CA GLN A 227 2.66 9.06 3.64
C GLN A 227 3.67 9.27 2.51
N LYS A 228 4.96 9.32 2.86
CA LYS A 228 6.11 9.37 1.96
C LYS A 228 6.45 7.98 1.40
N ARG A 229 5.51 7.36 0.67
CA ARG A 229 5.63 6.02 0.08
C ARG A 229 5.77 6.12 -1.41
N GLU A 230 6.74 5.42 -1.99
CA GLU A 230 6.95 5.35 -3.43
C GLU A 230 6.68 3.95 -3.94
N ARG A 231 6.00 3.85 -5.09
CA ARG A 231 5.72 2.58 -5.77
C ARG A 231 5.99 2.68 -7.25
N LEU A 232 6.69 1.69 -7.76
CA LEU A 232 6.84 1.48 -9.19
C LEU A 232 5.58 0.81 -9.72
N ILE A 233 4.96 1.44 -10.70
CA ILE A 233 3.76 0.93 -11.37
C ILE A 233 4.10 0.63 -12.81
N LEU A 234 3.76 -0.60 -13.23
CA LEU A 234 3.86 -1.12 -14.59
C LEU A 234 2.44 -1.27 -15.12
N ILE A 235 2.10 -0.61 -16.22
CA ILE A 235 0.81 -0.78 -16.92
C ILE A 235 1.12 -1.35 -18.29
N ALA A 236 0.48 -2.44 -18.66
CA ALA A 236 0.64 -3.04 -19.98
C ALA A 236 -0.72 -3.28 -20.63
N ILE A 237 -0.84 -2.88 -21.89
CA ILE A 237 -2.05 -2.91 -22.72
C ILE A 237 -1.86 -3.98 -23.79
N ARG A 238 -2.85 -4.85 -24.00
CA ARG A 238 -2.78 -5.91 -25.00
C ARG A 238 -2.58 -5.32 -26.41
N ASN A 239 -1.73 -5.95 -27.22
CA ASN A 239 -1.25 -5.40 -28.49
C ASN A 239 -2.34 -5.15 -29.55
N ASP A 240 -3.46 -5.86 -29.48
CA ASP A 240 -4.61 -5.63 -30.36
C ASP A 240 -5.39 -4.34 -30.00
N ILE A 241 -5.17 -3.78 -28.81
CA ILE A 241 -5.82 -2.59 -28.28
C ILE A 241 -4.86 -1.40 -28.22
N ALA A 242 -3.61 -1.63 -27.81
CA ALA A 242 -2.62 -0.60 -27.54
C ALA A 242 -2.45 0.47 -28.64
N PRO A 243 -2.51 0.15 -29.96
CA PRO A 243 -2.38 1.17 -31.02
C PRO A 243 -3.49 2.22 -31.06
N PHE A 244 -4.65 1.94 -30.46
CA PHE A 244 -5.85 2.77 -30.56
C PHE A 244 -6.11 3.64 -29.32
N VAL A 245 -5.43 3.39 -28.21
CA VAL A 245 -5.66 4.07 -26.93
C VAL A 245 -4.35 4.54 -26.29
N SER A 246 -4.45 5.50 -25.36
CA SER A 246 -3.28 6.00 -24.63
C SER A 246 -3.59 6.10 -23.15
N PHE A 247 -2.80 5.41 -22.33
CA PHE A 247 -2.92 5.52 -20.87
C PHE A 247 -2.40 6.87 -20.38
N LYS A 248 -3.21 7.56 -19.59
CA LYS A 248 -2.83 8.80 -18.91
C LYS A 248 -2.67 8.55 -17.42
N TRP A 249 -1.48 8.84 -16.89
CA TRP A 249 -1.22 8.77 -15.47
C TRP A 249 -2.17 9.69 -14.69
N PRO A 250 -2.59 9.33 -13.46
CA PRO A 250 -3.49 10.15 -12.67
C PRO A 250 -2.87 11.53 -12.38
N ASP A 251 -3.72 12.55 -12.38
CA ASP A 251 -3.35 13.88 -11.92
C ASP A 251 -3.09 13.86 -10.42
N VAL A 252 -2.14 14.66 -9.95
CA VAL A 252 -1.78 14.72 -8.53
C VAL A 252 -2.83 15.53 -7.75
N CYS A 253 -2.99 15.27 -6.46
CA CYS A 253 -3.88 16.08 -5.61
C CYS A 253 -3.32 17.50 -5.41
N THR A 254 -4.19 18.43 -5.05
CA THR A 254 -3.87 19.86 -4.93
C THR A 254 -3.22 20.26 -3.60
N GLN A 255 -2.96 19.30 -2.72
CA GLN A 255 -2.36 19.53 -1.40
C GLN A 255 -1.63 18.29 -0.88
N VAL A 256 -0.63 18.51 -0.06
CA VAL A 256 0.09 17.45 0.67
C VAL A 256 -0.65 17.17 1.97
N ARG A 257 -1.06 15.91 2.19
CA ARG A 257 -1.70 15.46 3.44
C ARG A 257 -0.65 15.10 4.47
N THR A 258 -0.95 15.39 5.74
CA THR A 258 -0.08 15.17 6.90
C THR A 258 -0.69 14.15 7.86
N LEU A 259 0.03 13.78 8.92
CA LEU A 259 -0.54 12.94 9.97
C LEU A 259 -1.75 13.57 10.65
N ARG A 260 -1.81 14.91 10.72
CA ARG A 260 -2.98 15.62 11.23
C ARG A 260 -4.25 15.27 10.44
N ASP A 261 -4.13 15.23 9.11
CA ASP A 261 -5.27 14.85 8.23
C ASP A 261 -5.70 13.39 8.43
N ALA A 262 -4.78 12.51 8.83
CA ALA A 262 -5.11 11.12 9.12
C ALA A 262 -5.75 10.93 10.50
N PHE A 263 -5.35 11.73 11.50
CA PHE A 263 -5.73 11.46 12.89
C PHE A 263 -6.93 12.29 13.37
N PHE A 264 -7.17 13.44 12.75
CA PHE A 264 -8.27 14.31 13.14
C PHE A 264 -9.33 14.43 12.04
N ALA A 265 -10.56 14.75 12.47
CA ALA A 265 -11.68 15.02 11.57
C ALA A 265 -11.35 16.13 10.57
N GLY A 266 -11.69 15.90 9.31
CA GLY A 266 -11.43 16.82 8.19
C GLY A 266 -11.80 16.22 6.84
N ASP A 267 -11.12 16.68 5.78
CA ASP A 267 -11.42 16.25 4.41
C ASP A 267 -11.08 14.78 4.13
N LEU A 268 -10.14 14.18 4.86
CA LEU A 268 -9.69 12.81 4.62
C LEU A 268 -10.55 11.80 5.38
N PHE A 269 -10.91 12.13 6.63
CA PHE A 269 -11.77 11.34 7.50
C PHE A 269 -12.75 12.27 8.22
N SER A 270 -14.01 11.84 8.38
CA SER A 270 -15.06 12.64 8.97
C SER A 270 -15.02 12.71 10.51
N THR A 271 -14.21 11.88 11.15
CA THR A 271 -14.05 11.79 12.61
C THR A 271 -12.58 11.77 13.00
N ASP A 272 -12.27 12.03 14.26
CA ASP A 272 -10.98 11.73 14.83
C ASP A 272 -10.70 10.22 14.74
N VAL A 273 -9.41 9.83 14.77
CA VAL A 273 -9.03 8.43 14.66
C VAL A 273 -9.65 7.62 15.80
N PRO A 274 -10.39 6.53 15.50
CA PRO A 274 -10.97 5.68 16.55
C PRO A 274 -9.90 4.98 17.39
N GLU A 275 -10.18 4.74 18.64
CA GLU A 275 -9.33 3.91 19.49
C GLU A 275 -9.16 2.52 18.92
N SER A 276 -7.96 1.98 19.03
CA SER A 276 -7.64 0.63 18.60
C SER A 276 -6.42 0.06 19.31
N GLU A 277 -6.27 -1.24 19.26
CA GLU A 277 -5.09 -1.93 19.79
C GLU A 277 -3.82 -1.48 19.09
N GLY A 278 -2.68 -1.57 19.78
CA GLY A 278 -1.37 -1.26 19.25
C GLY A 278 -0.26 -1.94 20.04
N GLN A 279 0.94 -2.00 19.44
CA GLN A 279 2.14 -2.46 20.14
C GLN A 279 2.52 -1.47 21.24
N SER A 280 3.17 -1.96 22.28
CA SER A 280 3.75 -1.13 23.34
C SER A 280 5.27 -1.20 23.30
N TYR A 281 5.93 -0.16 23.82
CA TYR A 281 7.37 -0.19 24.05
C TYR A 281 7.72 -0.87 25.36
N PRO A 282 8.78 -1.70 25.40
CA PRO A 282 9.44 -2.04 26.67
C PRO A 282 9.88 -0.77 27.41
N GLU A 283 9.86 -0.78 28.73
CA GLU A 283 10.17 0.40 29.56
C GLU A 283 11.54 1.03 29.24
N SER A 284 12.57 0.21 28.97
CA SER A 284 13.89 0.69 28.57
C SER A 284 13.83 1.50 27.28
N LYS A 285 13.06 1.05 26.28
CA LYS A 285 12.86 1.75 25.01
C LYS A 285 11.99 2.99 25.17
N LYS A 286 10.93 2.88 25.99
CA LYS A 286 10.04 4.00 26.30
C LYS A 286 10.80 5.19 26.88
N LYS A 287 11.73 4.94 27.80
CA LYS A 287 12.63 5.96 28.37
C LYS A 287 13.45 6.68 27.30
N VAL A 288 14.03 5.95 26.33
CA VAL A 288 14.78 6.55 25.22
C VAL A 288 13.86 7.38 24.32
N MET A 289 12.70 6.79 23.94
CA MET A 289 11.75 7.46 23.05
C MET A 289 11.11 8.71 23.66
N SER A 290 10.99 8.81 24.99
CA SER A 290 10.48 10.01 25.66
C SER A 290 11.41 11.23 25.53
N LEU A 291 12.68 11.02 25.24
CA LEU A 291 13.67 12.09 25.03
C LEU A 291 13.67 12.62 23.59
N VAL A 292 13.01 11.92 22.66
CA VAL A 292 12.97 12.33 21.26
C VAL A 292 11.82 13.30 21.06
N PRO A 293 12.08 14.54 20.59
CA PRO A 293 11.02 15.50 20.31
C PRO A 293 10.17 15.11 19.11
N GLU A 294 9.01 15.75 18.94
CA GLU A 294 8.18 15.62 17.73
C GLU A 294 9.00 15.85 16.47
N GLY A 295 8.85 14.99 15.46
CA GLY A 295 9.62 15.04 14.21
C GLY A 295 11.09 14.63 14.34
N GLY A 296 11.57 14.32 15.55
CA GLY A 296 12.96 13.96 15.84
C GLY A 296 13.33 12.52 15.58
N ASP A 297 14.60 12.21 15.75
CA ASP A 297 15.17 10.87 15.66
C ASP A 297 16.35 10.71 16.64
N TRP A 298 17.09 9.62 16.55
CA TRP A 298 18.22 9.32 17.44
C TRP A 298 19.26 10.46 17.58
N ARG A 299 19.37 11.35 16.60
CA ARG A 299 20.30 12.50 16.63
C ARG A 299 19.90 13.60 17.61
N ASN A 300 18.65 13.58 18.06
CA ASN A 300 18.12 14.49 19.07
C ASN A 300 18.30 13.97 20.50
N LEU A 301 18.80 12.74 20.67
CA LEU A 301 19.11 12.17 21.97
C LEU A 301 20.38 12.80 22.56
N PRO A 302 20.52 12.88 23.90
CA PRO A 302 21.80 13.10 24.55
C PRO A 302 22.86 12.11 24.05
N GLU A 303 24.11 12.56 23.95
CA GLU A 303 25.16 11.78 23.24
C GLU A 303 25.40 10.40 23.87
N ASP A 304 25.41 10.30 25.18
CA ASP A 304 25.56 9.07 25.93
C ASP A 304 24.41 8.08 25.65
N VAL A 305 23.16 8.56 25.70
CA VAL A 305 21.96 7.78 25.38
C VAL A 305 21.98 7.35 23.90
N ALA A 306 22.37 8.26 22.99
CA ALA A 306 22.45 7.95 21.57
C ALA A 306 23.48 6.84 21.31
N ARG A 307 24.66 6.90 21.91
CA ARG A 307 25.71 5.87 21.78
C ARG A 307 25.23 4.51 22.30
N GLU A 308 24.62 4.50 23.49
CA GLU A 308 24.07 3.28 24.08
C GLU A 308 22.95 2.67 23.23
N TYR A 309 22.00 3.50 22.77
CA TYR A 309 20.88 3.06 21.95
C TYR A 309 21.33 2.57 20.57
N MET A 310 22.18 3.32 19.88
CA MET A 310 22.62 3.01 18.52
C MET A 310 23.65 1.88 18.48
N LYS A 311 24.44 1.71 19.52
CA LYS A 311 25.53 0.72 19.59
C LYS A 311 26.47 0.83 18.36
N GLY A 312 26.84 -0.30 17.76
CA GLY A 312 27.67 -0.33 16.55
C GLY A 312 27.14 0.48 15.37
N SER A 313 25.84 0.78 15.36
CA SER A 313 25.24 1.63 14.32
C SER A 313 25.58 3.12 14.48
N TYR A 314 26.06 3.57 15.62
CA TYR A 314 26.34 4.98 15.87
C TYR A 314 27.36 5.57 14.87
N ASN A 315 28.44 4.85 14.63
CA ASN A 315 29.56 5.29 13.78
C ASN A 315 29.40 4.92 12.29
N LEU A 316 28.35 4.17 11.91
CA LEU A 316 28.14 3.79 10.52
C LEU A 316 27.53 4.93 9.72
N GLY A 317 27.92 5.14 8.46
CA GLY A 317 27.35 6.13 7.55
C GLY A 317 25.85 5.89 7.24
N GLY A 318 25.21 6.84 6.53
CA GLY A 318 23.84 6.64 5.99
C GLY A 318 22.70 7.20 6.83
N GLY A 319 22.96 8.20 7.70
CA GLY A 319 21.92 9.02 8.38
C GLY A 319 20.97 8.29 9.35
N LYS A 320 20.51 7.10 9.05
CA LYS A 320 19.67 6.19 9.88
C LYS A 320 18.48 6.86 10.59
N THR A 321 17.85 7.80 9.91
CA THR A 321 16.77 8.65 10.43
C THR A 321 15.50 7.89 10.82
N GLY A 322 15.44 6.59 10.53
CA GLY A 322 14.36 5.70 10.97
C GLY A 322 14.55 5.14 12.39
N MET A 323 15.73 5.32 13.00
CA MET A 323 16.00 4.83 14.36
C MET A 323 15.58 5.87 15.40
N ALA A 324 14.94 5.43 16.48
CA ALA A 324 14.33 6.29 17.49
C ALA A 324 13.46 7.40 16.84
N ARG A 325 12.74 7.09 15.79
CA ARG A 325 11.98 8.07 15.03
C ARG A 325 10.61 8.35 15.67
N ARG A 326 10.42 9.59 16.14
CA ARG A 326 9.12 10.14 16.48
C ARG A 326 8.59 10.90 15.26
N LEU A 327 7.36 10.63 14.88
CA LEU A 327 6.72 11.30 13.73
C LEU A 327 6.33 12.74 14.08
N SER A 328 5.98 13.53 13.07
CA SER A 328 5.42 14.87 13.23
C SER A 328 3.99 14.92 12.74
N MET A 329 3.13 15.62 13.47
CA MET A 329 1.74 15.82 13.09
C MET A 329 1.61 16.67 11.82
N GLU A 330 2.57 17.56 11.58
CA GLU A 330 2.58 18.52 10.47
C GLU A 330 3.27 17.99 9.19
N GLU A 331 3.68 16.71 9.19
CA GLU A 331 4.33 16.07 8.04
C GLU A 331 3.60 14.80 7.62
N PRO A 332 3.72 14.38 6.33
CA PRO A 332 3.36 13.02 5.93
C PRO A 332 4.18 12.00 6.70
N SER A 333 3.58 10.88 7.10
CA SER A 333 4.30 9.77 7.70
C SER A 333 5.43 9.28 6.79
N LEU A 334 6.51 8.81 7.38
CA LEU A 334 7.46 7.96 6.65
C LEU A 334 6.76 6.67 6.19
N THR A 335 7.33 6.02 5.17
CA THR A 335 6.81 4.73 4.69
C THR A 335 6.57 3.79 5.86
N LEU A 336 5.34 3.29 6.00
CA LEU A 336 4.99 2.29 6.99
C LEU A 336 5.63 0.94 6.64
N THR A 337 6.07 0.24 7.66
CA THR A 337 6.64 -1.11 7.57
C THR A 337 5.73 -2.12 8.26
N CYS A 338 6.12 -3.39 8.27
CA CYS A 338 5.31 -4.44 8.87
C CYS A 338 5.28 -4.42 10.41
N ALA A 339 6.04 -3.53 11.07
CA ALA A 339 6.08 -3.41 12.52
C ALA A 339 6.49 -1.99 12.94
N PRO A 340 5.61 -1.23 13.63
CA PRO A 340 5.86 0.16 14.02
C PRO A 340 6.96 0.31 15.08
N ALA A 341 7.19 -0.74 15.89
CA ALA A 341 8.16 -0.74 16.98
C ALA A 341 9.54 -1.28 16.57
N GLN A 342 9.78 -1.55 15.28
CA GLN A 342 11.07 -2.08 14.80
C GLN A 342 12.15 -1.00 14.88
N LYS A 343 13.31 -1.33 15.46
CA LYS A 343 14.37 -0.36 15.78
C LYS A 343 14.86 0.45 14.58
N GLN A 344 15.01 -0.16 13.41
CA GLN A 344 15.50 0.52 12.20
C GLN A 344 14.44 1.38 11.51
N THR A 345 13.17 1.11 11.76
CA THR A 345 12.04 1.72 11.06
C THR A 345 10.95 2.13 12.04
N GLU A 346 11.36 2.79 13.13
CA GLU A 346 10.48 3.26 14.20
C GLU A 346 9.39 4.19 13.68
N ARG A 347 8.18 4.03 14.23
CA ARG A 347 7.02 4.90 13.97
C ARG A 347 6.34 5.22 15.31
N CYS A 348 7.03 6.08 16.10
CA CYS A 348 6.49 6.58 17.36
C CYS A 348 5.43 7.66 17.08
N HIS A 349 4.34 7.61 17.86
CA HIS A 349 3.29 8.63 17.79
C HIS A 349 3.87 10.03 18.08
N PRO A 350 3.41 11.10 17.38
CA PRO A 350 3.95 12.46 17.53
C PRO A 350 3.98 12.97 18.97
N TYR A 351 2.89 12.83 19.70
CA TYR A 351 2.72 13.39 21.05
C TYR A 351 2.90 12.35 22.16
N GLU A 352 2.54 11.10 21.92
CA GLU A 352 2.60 10.04 22.90
C GLU A 352 3.83 9.15 22.71
N THR A 353 4.39 8.64 23.82
CA THR A 353 5.58 7.76 23.74
C THR A 353 5.11 6.31 23.60
N ARG A 354 4.58 6.00 22.42
CA ARG A 354 4.14 4.67 21.99
C ARG A 354 4.28 4.50 20.48
N PRO A 355 4.29 3.27 19.96
CA PRO A 355 4.08 3.03 18.55
C PRO A 355 2.70 3.48 18.10
N LEU A 356 2.51 3.66 16.81
CA LEU A 356 1.18 3.89 16.24
C LEU A 356 0.28 2.66 16.44
N THR A 357 -1.01 2.88 16.67
CA THR A 357 -2.04 1.83 16.77
C THR A 357 -2.41 1.27 15.40
N ILE A 358 -3.20 0.20 15.36
CA ILE A 358 -3.68 -0.41 14.11
C ILE A 358 -4.50 0.60 13.30
N ARG A 359 -5.41 1.35 13.93
CA ARG A 359 -6.27 2.30 13.20
C ARG A 359 -5.50 3.51 12.71
N GLU A 360 -4.55 4.03 13.48
CA GLU A 360 -3.62 5.06 13.04
C GLU A 360 -2.81 4.60 11.81
N TYR A 361 -2.31 3.36 11.84
CA TYR A 361 -1.60 2.74 10.71
C TYR A 361 -2.48 2.61 9.48
N ALA A 362 -3.72 2.13 9.66
CA ALA A 362 -4.69 1.95 8.58
C ALA A 362 -5.07 3.28 7.92
N ARG A 363 -5.34 4.33 8.72
CA ARG A 363 -5.66 5.66 8.19
C ARG A 363 -4.52 6.30 7.42
N ILE A 364 -3.26 6.08 7.83
CA ILE A 364 -2.08 6.53 7.07
C ILE A 364 -2.02 5.85 5.68
N GLN A 365 -2.49 4.62 5.55
CA GLN A 365 -2.66 3.90 4.29
C GLN A 365 -4.01 4.20 3.61
N THR A 366 -4.77 5.12 4.18
CA THR A 366 -6.09 5.55 3.70
C THR A 366 -7.15 4.44 3.60
N PHE A 367 -7.04 3.41 4.45
CA PHE A 367 -8.15 2.49 4.67
C PHE A 367 -9.28 3.20 5.41
N PRO A 368 -10.55 2.93 5.07
CA PRO A 368 -11.70 3.45 5.82
C PRO A 368 -11.77 2.81 7.21
N ASP A 369 -12.48 3.47 8.14
CA ASP A 369 -12.52 3.03 9.54
C ASP A 369 -13.30 1.75 9.78
N ASP A 370 -14.21 1.42 8.89
CA ASP A 370 -14.99 0.18 8.88
C ASP A 370 -14.22 -1.01 8.27
N TRP A 371 -13.02 -0.79 7.70
CA TRP A 371 -12.19 -1.87 7.22
C TRP A 371 -11.51 -2.61 8.37
N HIS A 372 -11.94 -3.83 8.62
CA HIS A 372 -11.45 -4.67 9.69
C HIS A 372 -10.28 -5.55 9.26
N PHE A 373 -9.21 -5.61 10.07
CA PHE A 373 -8.07 -6.50 9.83
C PHE A 373 -8.13 -7.71 10.73
N CYS A 374 -8.10 -8.91 10.16
CA CYS A 374 -8.13 -10.18 10.88
C CYS A 374 -6.72 -10.67 11.25
N GLY A 375 -6.66 -11.55 12.25
CA GLY A 375 -5.43 -12.12 12.77
C GLY A 375 -4.86 -11.37 13.97
N ASN A 376 -3.75 -11.86 14.49
CA ASN A 376 -3.09 -11.22 15.62
C ASN A 376 -2.48 -9.87 15.25
N LEU A 377 -2.13 -9.08 16.25
CA LEU A 377 -1.63 -7.71 16.10
C LEU A 377 -0.47 -7.59 15.09
N SER A 378 0.45 -8.57 15.08
CA SER A 378 1.57 -8.61 14.13
C SER A 378 1.10 -8.84 12.69
N ALA A 379 0.11 -9.73 12.49
CA ALA A 379 -0.48 -9.99 11.19
C ALA A 379 -1.22 -8.76 10.64
N GLN A 380 -1.92 -8.03 11.50
CA GLN A 380 -2.62 -6.79 11.13
C GLN A 380 -1.64 -5.71 10.66
N TYR A 381 -0.56 -5.43 11.43
CA TYR A 381 0.48 -4.48 11.00
C TYR A 381 1.16 -4.91 9.69
N LYS A 382 1.39 -6.22 9.50
CA LYS A 382 1.98 -6.74 8.27
C LYS A 382 1.08 -6.50 7.05
N GLN A 383 -0.22 -6.75 7.18
CA GLN A 383 -1.20 -6.48 6.13
C GLN A 383 -1.21 -4.99 5.75
N ILE A 384 -1.30 -4.10 6.74
CA ILE A 384 -1.33 -2.65 6.50
C ILE A 384 0.01 -2.15 5.93
N GLY A 385 1.14 -2.58 6.50
CA GLY A 385 2.48 -2.13 6.07
C GLY A 385 2.82 -2.55 4.64
N ASN A 386 2.37 -3.72 4.19
CA ASN A 386 2.57 -4.20 2.83
C ASN A 386 1.61 -3.59 1.81
N ALA A 387 0.45 -3.12 2.23
CA ALA A 387 -0.59 -2.64 1.33
C ALA A 387 -0.13 -1.48 0.42
N VAL A 388 -0.69 -1.43 -0.78
CA VAL A 388 -0.77 -0.19 -1.57
C VAL A 388 -1.80 0.72 -0.89
N PRO A 389 -1.49 2.01 -0.65
CA PRO A 389 -2.48 2.92 -0.08
C PRO A 389 -3.76 2.99 -0.92
N VAL A 390 -4.92 2.93 -0.26
CA VAL A 390 -6.22 2.84 -0.95
C VAL A 390 -6.45 4.04 -1.89
N ASN A 391 -6.10 5.27 -1.46
CA ASN A 391 -6.28 6.44 -2.31
C ASN A 391 -5.30 6.48 -3.50
N LEU A 392 -4.07 5.94 -3.36
CA LEU A 392 -3.16 5.76 -4.49
C LEU A 392 -3.73 4.75 -5.49
N ALA A 393 -4.22 3.61 -5.01
CA ALA A 393 -4.87 2.60 -5.82
C ALA A 393 -6.12 3.16 -6.53
N TRP A 394 -6.94 3.93 -5.83
CA TRP A 394 -8.10 4.60 -6.40
C TRP A 394 -7.74 5.61 -7.49
N ALA A 395 -6.67 6.41 -7.31
CA ALA A 395 -6.19 7.32 -8.34
C ALA A 395 -5.78 6.57 -9.62
N ILE A 396 -5.03 5.47 -9.48
CA ILE A 396 -4.66 4.60 -10.60
C ILE A 396 -5.92 3.98 -11.23
N GLY A 397 -6.85 3.49 -10.42
CA GLY A 397 -8.11 2.89 -10.86
C GLY A 397 -8.94 3.83 -11.72
N ARG A 398 -9.04 5.11 -11.34
CA ARG A 398 -9.74 6.12 -12.17
C ARG A 398 -9.07 6.34 -13.53
N SER A 399 -7.73 6.34 -13.57
CA SER A 399 -7.01 6.42 -14.85
C SER A 399 -7.23 5.19 -15.72
N LEU A 400 -7.32 4.01 -15.11
CA LEU A 400 -7.70 2.78 -15.81
C LEU A 400 -9.15 2.85 -16.32
N VAL A 401 -10.10 3.31 -15.50
CA VAL A 401 -11.50 3.48 -15.93
C VAL A 401 -11.59 4.44 -17.13
N ARG A 402 -10.84 5.54 -17.15
CA ARG A 402 -10.77 6.40 -18.34
C ARG A 402 -10.27 5.63 -19.57
N LEU A 403 -9.21 4.88 -19.43
CA LEU A 403 -8.67 4.05 -20.51
C LEU A 403 -9.71 3.04 -21.00
N PHE A 404 -10.42 2.36 -20.10
CA PHE A 404 -11.49 1.42 -20.46
C PHE A 404 -12.70 2.11 -21.09
N ASN A 405 -13.04 3.32 -20.65
CA ASN A 405 -14.08 4.14 -21.29
C ASN A 405 -13.70 4.53 -22.72
N ASP A 406 -12.42 4.89 -22.98
CA ASP A 406 -11.91 5.15 -24.33
C ASP A 406 -12.00 3.89 -25.21
N MET A 407 -11.64 2.71 -24.67
CA MET A 407 -11.81 1.42 -25.35
C MET A 407 -13.27 1.13 -25.69
N ALA A 408 -14.18 1.39 -24.76
CA ALA A 408 -15.62 1.20 -24.97
C ALA A 408 -16.17 2.14 -26.05
N ALA A 409 -15.78 3.41 -26.03
CA ALA A 409 -16.18 4.40 -27.01
C ALA A 409 -15.69 4.06 -28.44
N LEU A 410 -14.56 3.37 -28.55
CA LEU A 410 -14.01 2.88 -29.81
C LEU A 410 -14.55 1.51 -30.23
N GLY A 411 -15.43 0.89 -29.42
CA GLY A 411 -15.97 -0.45 -29.69
C GLY A 411 -14.94 -1.58 -29.56
N LEU A 412 -13.82 -1.35 -28.89
CA LEU A 412 -12.78 -2.36 -28.66
C LEU A 412 -13.12 -3.34 -27.54
N ILE A 413 -14.03 -2.96 -26.66
CA ILE A 413 -14.57 -3.78 -25.59
C ILE A 413 -16.09 -3.61 -25.51
N THR A 414 -16.76 -4.67 -25.04
CA THR A 414 -18.22 -4.69 -24.84
C THR A 414 -18.53 -5.18 -23.42
N PRO A 415 -19.71 -4.82 -22.87
CA PRO A 415 -20.14 -5.33 -21.59
C PRO A 415 -20.14 -6.86 -21.55
N HIS A 416 -19.68 -7.44 -20.44
CA HIS A 416 -19.91 -8.86 -20.16
C HIS A 416 -21.41 -9.09 -19.98
N ASN A 417 -21.95 -10.20 -20.53
CA ASN A 417 -23.36 -10.52 -20.38
C ASN A 417 -23.71 -10.63 -18.89
N GLN A 418 -24.65 -9.82 -18.42
CA GLN A 418 -25.12 -9.78 -17.01
C GLN A 418 -25.74 -11.10 -16.51
N ASN A 419 -25.95 -12.09 -17.38
CA ASN A 419 -26.54 -13.39 -17.07
C ASN A 419 -25.50 -14.52 -16.88
N ALA A 420 -24.21 -14.22 -16.88
CA ALA A 420 -23.23 -15.22 -16.50
C ALA A 420 -23.33 -15.46 -14.99
N GLU A 421 -23.92 -16.57 -14.57
CA GLU A 421 -23.89 -17.04 -13.18
C GLU A 421 -22.46 -16.94 -12.66
N MET A 422 -22.26 -16.32 -11.49
CA MET A 422 -20.97 -16.30 -10.81
C MET A 422 -20.49 -17.74 -10.64
N ARG A 423 -19.52 -18.14 -11.43
CA ARG A 423 -18.85 -19.42 -11.24
C ARG A 423 -18.01 -19.31 -9.97
N HIS A 424 -18.56 -19.82 -8.87
CA HIS A 424 -17.79 -19.96 -7.64
C HIS A 424 -16.62 -20.92 -7.90
N TYR A 425 -15.42 -20.37 -7.87
CA TYR A 425 -14.21 -21.18 -7.93
C TYR A 425 -13.97 -21.76 -6.53
N THR A 426 -14.29 -23.05 -6.35
CA THR A 426 -13.88 -23.81 -5.17
C THR A 426 -12.47 -24.33 -5.42
N ASN A 427 -11.58 -24.10 -4.45
CA ASN A 427 -10.24 -24.73 -4.45
C ASN A 427 -10.35 -26.22 -4.75
N LEU A 428 -9.44 -26.73 -5.57
CA LEU A 428 -9.31 -28.18 -5.85
C LEU A 428 -9.13 -29.04 -4.59
N THR A 429 -8.85 -28.44 -3.43
CA THR A 429 -8.71 -29.09 -2.13
C THR A 429 -10.00 -29.16 -1.29
N GLY A 430 -11.16 -28.75 -1.82
CA GLY A 430 -12.50 -29.11 -1.30
C GLY A 430 -12.78 -28.86 0.18
N ILE A 431 -12.16 -27.91 0.84
CA ILE A 431 -12.46 -27.58 2.24
C ILE A 431 -12.35 -26.06 2.42
N PHE A 432 -13.47 -25.39 2.63
CA PHE A 432 -13.71 -24.30 3.58
C PHE A 432 -14.97 -23.53 3.19
N GLU A 433 -16.10 -23.96 3.70
CA GLU A 433 -17.25 -23.11 3.94
C GLU A 433 -16.95 -22.21 5.14
N GLY A 434 -17.11 -20.89 4.94
CA GLY A 434 -17.41 -19.87 5.92
C GLY A 434 -16.86 -20.02 7.34
N MET A 435 -15.58 -19.64 7.57
CA MET A 435 -15.16 -19.22 8.90
C MET A 435 -15.16 -17.69 8.97
N LEU A 436 -16.13 -17.16 9.69
CA LEU A 436 -16.10 -15.77 10.18
C LEU A 436 -14.81 -15.54 10.97
N CYS A 437 -14.26 -14.32 10.93
CA CYS A 437 -13.23 -13.92 11.88
C CYS A 437 -13.77 -14.10 13.31
N GLU A 438 -13.46 -15.22 13.95
CA GLU A 438 -13.69 -15.33 15.39
C GLU A 438 -12.67 -14.41 16.07
N PRO A 439 -13.11 -13.52 16.98
CA PRO A 439 -12.17 -12.83 17.88
C PRO A 439 -11.45 -13.91 18.69
N GLU A 440 -10.13 -13.96 18.64
CA GLU A 440 -9.33 -14.81 19.54
C GLU A 440 -9.81 -14.55 20.96
N LEU A 441 -10.45 -15.55 21.56
CA LEU A 441 -10.79 -15.54 22.97
C LEU A 441 -9.51 -15.33 23.74
N LYS A 442 -9.34 -14.17 24.34
CA LYS A 442 -8.26 -13.84 25.27
C LYS A 442 -8.10 -15.01 26.25
N ASP A 443 -6.90 -15.51 26.38
CA ASP A 443 -6.49 -16.53 27.33
C ASP A 443 -7.22 -16.38 28.68
N LEU A 444 -8.17 -17.27 28.94
CA LEU A 444 -8.75 -17.42 30.26
C LEU A 444 -7.64 -17.92 31.18
N ASN A 445 -7.31 -17.11 32.14
CA ASN A 445 -6.40 -17.27 33.27
C ASN A 445 -6.21 -18.76 33.68
N PRO A 446 -4.96 -19.27 33.84
CA PRO A 446 -4.65 -20.67 34.14
C PRO A 446 -5.26 -21.22 35.44
N SER A 447 -5.83 -20.35 36.31
CA SER A 447 -6.45 -20.73 37.57
C SER A 447 -7.76 -21.52 37.45
N ASN A 448 -8.40 -21.57 36.29
CA ASN A 448 -9.67 -22.29 36.12
C ASN A 448 -9.56 -23.71 35.52
N LYS A 449 -8.36 -24.20 35.23
CA LYS A 449 -8.17 -25.57 34.73
C LYS A 449 -8.23 -26.65 35.87
N LYS A 450 -8.27 -26.26 37.13
CA LYS A 450 -8.35 -27.21 38.26
C LYS A 450 -9.77 -27.58 38.70
N ILE A 451 -10.81 -26.85 38.23
CA ILE A 451 -12.20 -27.12 38.67
C ILE A 451 -12.92 -28.12 37.77
N ASN A 452 -12.47 -28.30 36.53
CA ASN A 452 -13.12 -29.25 35.61
C ASN A 452 -12.56 -30.68 35.66
N SER A 453 -11.38 -30.92 36.24
CA SER A 453 -10.85 -32.30 36.42
C SER A 453 -11.49 -33.00 37.63
N GLN A 454 -12.04 -32.26 38.59
CA GLN A 454 -12.70 -32.87 39.77
C GLN A 454 -14.17 -33.22 39.54
N ARG A 455 -14.78 -32.76 38.42
CA ARG A 455 -16.17 -33.12 38.07
C ARG A 455 -16.29 -34.36 37.16
N GLN A 456 -15.22 -34.81 36.52
CA GLN A 456 -15.23 -36.05 35.74
C GLN A 456 -14.94 -37.30 36.59
N ASP A 457 -14.24 -37.15 37.73
CA ASP A 457 -13.97 -38.27 38.64
C ASP A 457 -15.11 -38.61 39.61
N SER A 458 -16.15 -37.75 39.68
CA SER A 458 -17.32 -38.01 40.54
C SER A 458 -18.49 -38.70 39.83
N ILE A 459 -18.41 -38.91 38.52
CA ILE A 459 -19.47 -39.60 37.74
C ILE A 459 -19.13 -41.06 37.47
N SER A 460 -17.88 -41.48 37.62
CA SER A 460 -17.46 -42.88 37.38
C SER A 460 -17.48 -43.77 38.64
N LYS A 461 -17.98 -43.26 39.77
CA LYS A 461 -18.08 -44.06 41.04
C LYS A 461 -19.50 -44.25 41.55
N LYS A 462 -20.50 -44.24 40.69
CA LYS A 462 -21.91 -44.54 41.04
C LYS A 462 -22.58 -45.48 40.06
N ILE A 463 -21.88 -46.42 39.49
CA ILE A 463 -22.46 -47.62 38.87
C ILE A 463 -21.49 -48.76 39.21
N ASP A 464 -21.67 -49.36 40.34
CA ASP A 464 -21.52 -50.76 40.74
C ASP A 464 -22.30 -50.97 42.05
#